data_14edca07e1fc69c5063e4a0ae239e060
#
_entry.id   14edca07e1fc69c5063e4a0ae239e060
#
_cell.length_a   1.000
_cell.length_b   1.000
_cell.length_c   1.000
_cell.angle_alpha   90.00
_cell.angle_beta   90.00
_cell.angle_gamma   90.00
#
_symmetry.space_group_name_H-M   'P 1'
#
loop_
_entity.id
_entity.type
_entity.pdbx_description
1 polymer ?
#
loop_
_entity_poly.entity_id
_entity_poly.type
_entity_poly.pdbx_seq_one_letter_code
_entity_poly.pdbx_strand_id
1 'polypeptide(L)'
;RKFFKIIKKTHIDLSKVKFILVRQDPPFNLEYISTTYILDTIKNKVRVINNPTSIRNVSEKLYSMKFIDFMPDTIFTKKVEDILYFYKKYKKIILKPIHSYSGNDIIYVNNKLNKKLILKFIKKHGHIMCQKFLPKIKFGDKRVFIINGKICGCISRVPKAGSILSNMSKGAKPKFCLLYTSPSPRDPT
;
A
#
# COMPACT_ATOMS: atom_id res chain seq x y z
N ARG A 1 -22.93 -15.10 3.62
CA ARG A 1 -23.63 -14.70 4.86
C ARG A 1 -23.71 -13.18 4.88
N LYS A 2 -24.93 -12.60 5.08
CA LYS A 2 -25.09 -11.16 5.35
C LYS A 2 -24.70 -10.94 6.82
N PHE A 3 -23.62 -10.20 7.06
CA PHE A 3 -23.13 -9.91 8.43
C PHE A 3 -23.87 -8.74 9.11
N PHE A 4 -24.76 -8.05 8.40
CA PHE A 4 -25.55 -6.94 8.93
C PHE A 4 -26.91 -6.85 8.25
N LYS A 5 -27.87 -6.21 8.95
CA LYS A 5 -29.20 -5.84 8.43
C LYS A 5 -29.36 -4.33 8.59
N ILE A 6 -29.70 -3.66 7.52
CA ILE A 6 -30.03 -2.22 7.57
C ILE A 6 -31.44 -2.09 8.14
N ILE A 7 -31.57 -1.50 9.31
CA ILE A 7 -32.85 -1.28 9.97
C ILE A 7 -33.42 0.07 9.55
N LYS A 8 -32.56 1.12 9.47
CA LYS A 8 -32.97 2.48 9.14
C LYS A 8 -31.83 3.22 8.44
N LYS A 9 -32.18 4.10 7.50
CA LYS A 9 -31.28 5.11 6.91
C LYS A 9 -31.72 6.48 7.37
N THR A 10 -30.79 7.35 7.74
CA THR A 10 -31.06 8.73 8.14
C THR A 10 -29.94 9.65 7.71
N HIS A 11 -30.23 10.93 7.56
CA HIS A 11 -29.24 11.96 7.29
C HIS A 11 -28.76 12.53 8.63
N ILE A 12 -27.46 12.73 8.76
CA ILE A 12 -26.85 13.36 9.91
C ILE A 12 -25.92 14.49 9.45
N ASP A 13 -25.88 15.56 10.24
CA ASP A 13 -24.91 16.64 10.04
C ASP A 13 -23.59 16.21 10.69
N LEU A 14 -22.59 15.93 9.82
CA LEU A 14 -21.27 15.46 10.28
C LEU A 14 -20.51 16.50 11.11
N SER A 15 -20.85 17.79 11.00
CA SER A 15 -20.23 18.83 11.83
C SER A 15 -20.66 18.78 13.31
N LYS A 16 -21.72 18.04 13.63
CA LYS A 16 -22.28 17.88 14.98
C LYS A 16 -21.86 16.59 15.70
N VAL A 17 -21.08 15.71 15.03
CA VAL A 17 -20.56 14.51 15.68
C VAL A 17 -19.27 14.81 16.45
N LYS A 18 -18.94 14.03 17.47
CA LYS A 18 -17.72 14.22 18.26
C LYS A 18 -16.44 13.94 17.48
N PHE A 19 -16.45 12.91 16.63
CA PHE A 19 -15.31 12.54 15.79
C PHE A 19 -15.78 11.72 14.58
N ILE A 20 -14.95 11.71 13.54
CA ILE A 20 -15.14 10.93 12.32
C ILE A 20 -13.92 10.05 12.12
N LEU A 21 -14.11 8.73 12.01
CA LEU A 21 -13.08 7.80 11.59
C LEU A 21 -13.17 7.57 10.08
N VAL A 22 -12.14 7.99 9.35
CA VAL A 22 -12.07 7.76 7.89
C VAL A 22 -11.66 6.32 7.64
N ARG A 23 -12.63 5.49 7.29
CA ARG A 23 -12.48 4.06 7.00
C ARG A 23 -12.90 3.70 5.58
N GLN A 24 -12.80 4.66 4.67
CA GLN A 24 -13.14 4.46 3.26
C GLN A 24 -12.22 3.42 2.63
N ASP A 25 -12.80 2.45 1.93
CA ASP A 25 -12.07 1.42 1.20
C ASP A 25 -11.52 1.97 -0.14
N PRO A 26 -10.41 1.40 -0.64
CA PRO A 26 -9.94 1.70 -1.99
C PRO A 26 -11.02 1.38 -3.05
N PRO A 27 -10.93 1.97 -4.26
CA PRO A 27 -9.74 2.58 -4.87
C PRO A 27 -9.48 4.02 -4.43
N PHE A 28 -8.20 4.41 -4.40
CA PHE A 28 -7.79 5.80 -4.20
C PHE A 28 -7.92 6.56 -5.53
N ASN A 29 -9.11 7.03 -5.82
CA ASN A 29 -9.52 7.70 -7.05
C ASN A 29 -10.05 9.12 -6.75
N LEU A 30 -10.57 9.81 -7.75
CA LEU A 30 -11.12 11.16 -7.60
C LEU A 30 -12.27 11.23 -6.59
N GLU A 31 -13.12 10.22 -6.51
CA GLU A 31 -14.22 10.15 -5.53
C GLU A 31 -13.68 10.07 -4.11
N TYR A 32 -12.67 9.20 -3.89
CA TYR A 32 -11.98 9.11 -2.61
C TYR A 32 -11.36 10.46 -2.22
N ILE A 33 -10.66 11.10 -3.15
CA ILE A 33 -10.01 12.41 -2.94
C ILE A 33 -11.06 13.48 -2.66
N SER A 34 -12.18 13.51 -3.41
CA SER A 34 -13.28 14.44 -3.19
C SER A 34 -13.88 14.32 -1.79
N THR A 35 -14.08 13.10 -1.30
CA THR A 35 -14.51 12.85 0.09
C THR A 35 -13.56 13.50 1.10
N THR A 36 -12.26 13.40 0.89
CA THR A 36 -11.28 14.03 1.79
C THR A 36 -11.32 15.55 1.74
N TYR A 37 -11.60 16.16 0.57
CA TYR A 37 -11.82 17.61 0.49
C TYR A 37 -13.07 18.06 1.24
N ILE A 38 -14.17 17.32 1.11
CA ILE A 38 -15.41 17.59 1.86
C ILE A 38 -15.14 17.51 3.37
N LEU A 39 -14.42 16.50 3.83
CA LEU A 39 -14.06 16.36 5.24
C LEU A 39 -13.14 17.50 5.74
N ASP A 40 -12.28 18.04 4.86
CA ASP A 40 -11.45 19.21 5.21
C ASP A 40 -12.28 20.45 5.55
N THR A 41 -13.47 20.62 4.96
CA THR A 41 -14.33 21.79 5.22
C THR A 41 -14.86 21.81 6.67
N ILE A 42 -14.91 20.66 7.32
CA ILE A 42 -15.46 20.53 8.69
C ILE A 42 -14.41 20.15 9.74
N LYS A 43 -13.13 19.94 9.35
CA LYS A 43 -12.08 19.47 10.27
C LYS A 43 -11.81 20.40 11.48
N ASN A 44 -12.18 21.66 11.37
CA ASN A 44 -12.07 22.62 12.48
C ASN A 44 -13.25 22.55 13.46
N LYS A 45 -14.35 21.90 13.07
CA LYS A 45 -15.57 21.72 13.88
C LYS A 45 -15.64 20.33 14.50
N VAL A 46 -15.05 19.33 13.85
CA VAL A 46 -15.09 17.93 14.27
C VAL A 46 -13.72 17.28 14.10
N ARG A 47 -13.35 16.42 15.03
CA ARG A 47 -12.07 15.67 14.94
C ARG A 47 -12.17 14.59 13.88
N VAL A 48 -11.46 14.77 12.77
CA VAL A 48 -11.39 13.78 11.67
C VAL A 48 -10.10 12.97 11.80
N ILE A 49 -10.18 11.65 11.83
CA ILE A 49 -9.10 10.69 12.01
C ILE A 49 -9.15 9.66 10.86
N ASN A 50 -8.11 9.50 10.05
CA ASN A 50 -6.89 10.31 9.95
C ASN A 50 -7.19 11.67 9.33
N ASN A 51 -6.21 12.59 9.45
CA ASN A 51 -6.34 13.93 8.86
C ASN A 51 -6.55 13.84 7.32
N PRO A 52 -7.60 14.48 6.76
CA PRO A 52 -7.93 14.36 5.33
C PRO A 52 -6.82 14.85 4.39
N THR A 53 -6.14 15.95 4.75
CA THR A 53 -5.00 16.46 3.99
C THR A 53 -3.86 15.45 3.97
N SER A 54 -3.57 14.80 5.11
CA SER A 54 -2.54 13.76 5.20
C SER A 54 -2.89 12.53 4.37
N ILE A 55 -4.17 12.13 4.35
CA ILE A 55 -4.63 11.01 3.52
C ILE A 55 -4.32 11.28 2.03
N ARG A 56 -4.59 12.50 1.54
CA ARG A 56 -4.29 12.87 0.16
C ARG A 56 -2.79 12.90 -0.15
N ASN A 57 -2.00 13.45 0.77
CA ASN A 57 -0.57 13.72 0.55
C ASN A 57 0.32 12.51 0.79
N VAL A 58 -0.15 11.49 1.51
CA VAL A 58 0.58 10.26 1.82
C VAL A 58 0.10 9.12 0.92
N SER A 59 0.39 9.23 -0.38
CA SER A 59 0.14 8.14 -1.32
C SER A 59 0.97 6.91 -0.96
N GLU A 60 0.33 5.74 -0.88
CA GLU A 60 0.92 4.46 -0.43
C GLU A 60 2.28 4.16 -1.04
N LYS A 61 2.44 4.37 -2.35
CA LYS A 61 3.69 4.04 -3.06
C LYS A 61 4.57 5.26 -3.32
N LEU A 62 4.00 6.40 -3.69
CA LEU A 62 4.80 7.58 -4.03
C LEU A 62 5.44 8.21 -2.78
N TYR A 63 4.75 8.22 -1.65
CA TYR A 63 5.31 8.76 -0.42
C TYR A 63 6.54 7.99 0.05
N SER A 64 6.64 6.70 -0.28
CA SER A 64 7.81 5.88 0.04
C SER A 64 9.10 6.36 -0.63
N MET A 65 9.02 7.19 -1.70
CA MET A 65 10.20 7.80 -2.33
C MET A 65 11.04 8.65 -1.35
N LYS A 66 10.41 9.18 -0.30
CA LYS A 66 11.11 9.91 0.77
C LYS A 66 12.01 9.01 1.63
N PHE A 67 11.87 7.70 1.47
CA PHE A 67 12.56 6.66 2.24
C PHE A 67 13.28 5.68 1.30
N ILE A 68 13.78 6.18 0.17
CA ILE A 68 14.36 5.33 -0.90
C ILE A 68 15.51 4.47 -0.39
N ASP A 69 16.30 4.97 0.58
CA ASP A 69 17.43 4.26 1.17
C ASP A 69 17.01 3.02 1.99
N PHE A 70 15.73 2.97 2.40
CA PHE A 70 15.15 1.82 3.12
C PHE A 70 14.37 0.89 2.19
N MET A 71 14.34 1.18 0.90
CA MET A 71 13.63 0.38 -0.09
C MET A 71 14.58 -0.52 -0.86
N PRO A 72 14.11 -1.65 -1.41
CA PRO A 72 14.82 -2.32 -2.49
C PRO A 72 15.00 -1.34 -3.65
N ASP A 73 16.04 -1.55 -4.46
CA ASP A 73 16.23 -0.74 -5.68
C ASP A 73 14.90 -0.57 -6.42
N THR A 74 14.53 0.68 -6.63
CA THR A 74 13.21 1.06 -7.14
C THR A 74 13.31 2.24 -8.08
N ILE A 75 12.54 2.20 -9.16
CA ILE A 75 12.29 3.37 -10.03
C ILE A 75 10.80 3.58 -10.22
N PHE A 76 10.42 4.84 -10.43
CA PHE A 76 9.06 5.25 -10.80
C PHE A 76 9.11 5.85 -12.19
N THR A 77 8.41 5.23 -13.14
CA THR A 77 8.50 5.63 -14.54
C THR A 77 7.23 5.28 -15.32
N LYS A 78 7.06 5.92 -16.48
CA LYS A 78 6.14 5.52 -17.55
C LYS A 78 6.86 5.22 -18.87
N LYS A 79 8.20 5.16 -18.85
CA LYS A 79 9.02 4.88 -20.02
C LYS A 79 9.41 3.40 -20.05
N VAL A 80 9.19 2.76 -21.18
CA VAL A 80 9.56 1.35 -21.37
C VAL A 80 11.06 1.14 -21.28
N GLU A 81 11.82 2.10 -21.80
CA GLU A 81 13.29 2.08 -21.86
C GLU A 81 13.90 1.98 -20.45
N ASP A 82 13.37 2.74 -19.49
CA ASP A 82 13.82 2.70 -18.11
C ASP A 82 13.60 1.31 -17.48
N ILE A 83 12.44 0.69 -17.79
CA ILE A 83 12.12 -0.66 -17.30
C ILE A 83 13.02 -1.71 -17.94
N LEU A 84 13.32 -1.57 -19.24
CA LEU A 84 14.26 -2.45 -19.96
C LEU A 84 15.65 -2.37 -19.34
N TYR A 85 16.13 -1.15 -19.09
CA TYR A 85 17.42 -0.91 -18.44
C TYR A 85 17.46 -1.52 -17.04
N PHE A 86 16.42 -1.28 -16.23
CA PHE A 86 16.30 -1.81 -14.88
C PHE A 86 16.26 -3.35 -14.89
N TYR A 87 15.52 -3.95 -15.83
CA TYR A 87 15.49 -5.40 -15.99
C TYR A 87 16.85 -5.99 -16.41
N LYS A 88 17.60 -5.32 -17.29
CA LYS A 88 18.97 -5.75 -17.65
C LYS A 88 19.86 -5.85 -16.43
N LYS A 89 19.73 -4.89 -15.49
CA LYS A 89 20.51 -4.84 -14.25
C LYS A 89 20.12 -5.94 -13.26
N TYR A 90 18.83 -6.14 -13.01
CA TYR A 90 18.36 -6.99 -11.89
C TYR A 90 17.83 -8.36 -12.30
N LYS A 91 17.50 -8.59 -13.57
CA LYS A 91 16.95 -9.83 -14.15
C LYS A 91 15.61 -10.29 -13.59
N LYS A 92 15.31 -10.01 -12.31
CA LYS A 92 14.06 -10.32 -11.63
C LYS A 92 13.50 -9.04 -11.03
N ILE A 93 12.36 -8.60 -11.52
CA ILE A 93 11.72 -7.33 -11.15
C ILE A 93 10.23 -7.49 -10.93
N ILE A 94 9.66 -6.57 -10.16
CA ILE A 94 8.22 -6.46 -9.95
C ILE A 94 7.75 -5.13 -10.52
N LEU A 95 6.67 -5.15 -11.30
CA LEU A 95 5.98 -3.97 -11.77
C LEU A 95 4.68 -3.82 -10.98
N LYS A 96 4.45 -2.65 -10.41
CA LYS A 96 3.29 -2.33 -9.58
C LYS A 96 2.65 -1.03 -10.07
N PRO A 97 1.33 -0.98 -10.33
CA PRO A 97 0.65 0.28 -10.58
C PRO A 97 0.73 1.18 -9.34
N ILE A 98 0.86 2.49 -9.53
CA ILE A 98 0.96 3.45 -8.41
C ILE A 98 -0.30 3.41 -7.53
N HIS A 99 -1.47 3.43 -8.15
CA HIS A 99 -2.78 3.55 -7.48
C HIS A 99 -3.52 2.23 -7.30
N SER A 100 -2.82 1.08 -7.39
CA SER A 100 -3.41 -0.22 -7.10
C SER A 100 -3.29 -0.59 -5.62
N TYR A 101 -4.17 -1.48 -5.17
CA TYR A 101 -4.26 -1.97 -3.79
C TYR A 101 -4.40 -3.49 -3.77
N SER A 102 -4.21 -4.09 -2.61
CA SER A 102 -4.40 -5.54 -2.36
C SER A 102 -3.61 -6.47 -3.29
N GLY A 103 -2.49 -6.02 -3.86
CA GLY A 103 -1.68 -6.82 -4.77
C GLY A 103 -2.30 -7.01 -6.16
N ASN A 104 -3.28 -6.18 -6.53
CA ASN A 104 -3.89 -6.23 -7.86
C ASN A 104 -2.93 -5.70 -8.93
N ASP A 105 -3.00 -6.31 -10.10
CA ASP A 105 -2.22 -5.92 -11.29
C ASP A 105 -0.69 -5.86 -11.05
N ILE A 106 -0.16 -6.71 -10.16
CA ILE A 106 1.30 -6.86 -9.99
C ILE A 106 1.83 -7.82 -11.05
N ILE A 107 2.88 -7.41 -11.76
CA ILE A 107 3.58 -8.26 -12.72
C ILE A 107 4.95 -8.64 -12.17
N TYR A 108 5.22 -9.93 -12.08
CA TYR A 108 6.55 -10.47 -11.81
C TYR A 108 7.21 -10.85 -13.13
N VAL A 109 8.38 -10.28 -13.38
CA VAL A 109 9.21 -10.57 -14.56
C VAL A 109 10.46 -11.29 -14.07
N ASN A 110 10.61 -12.57 -14.46
CA ASN A 110 11.71 -13.42 -14.01
C ASN A 110 12.56 -14.06 -15.13
N ASN A 111 11.98 -14.27 -16.32
CA ASN A 111 12.68 -14.98 -17.40
C ASN A 111 12.85 -14.11 -18.65
N LYS A 112 11.75 -13.71 -19.26
CA LYS A 112 11.73 -12.90 -20.47
C LYS A 112 10.82 -11.70 -20.30
N LEU A 113 11.37 -10.52 -20.56
CA LEU A 113 10.60 -9.29 -20.53
C LEU A 113 9.85 -9.15 -21.86
N ASN A 114 8.52 -9.03 -21.77
CA ASN A 114 7.66 -8.82 -22.93
C ASN A 114 7.36 -7.32 -23.09
N LYS A 115 8.00 -6.67 -24.08
CA LYS A 115 7.84 -5.24 -24.34
C LYS A 115 6.38 -4.85 -24.64
N LYS A 116 5.64 -5.67 -25.40
CA LYS A 116 4.22 -5.41 -25.70
C LYS A 116 3.35 -5.43 -24.43
N LEU A 117 3.61 -6.39 -23.52
CA LEU A 117 2.92 -6.48 -22.23
C LEU A 117 3.19 -5.23 -21.39
N ILE A 118 4.44 -4.76 -21.33
CA ILE A 118 4.81 -3.55 -20.57
C ILE A 118 4.14 -2.31 -21.15
N LEU A 119 4.14 -2.15 -22.47
CA LEU A 119 3.43 -1.04 -23.12
C LEU A 119 1.94 -1.03 -22.78
N LYS A 120 1.28 -2.20 -22.86
CA LYS A 120 -0.14 -2.35 -22.46
C LYS A 120 -0.34 -2.00 -21.01
N PHE A 121 0.58 -2.41 -20.14
CA PHE A 121 0.52 -2.15 -18.71
C PHE A 121 0.67 -0.65 -18.40
N ILE A 122 1.63 0.02 -19.01
CA ILE A 122 1.83 1.47 -18.88
C ILE A 122 0.62 2.23 -19.45
N LYS A 123 0.09 1.82 -20.61
CA LYS A 123 -1.11 2.44 -21.20
C LYS A 123 -2.31 2.37 -20.25
N LYS A 124 -2.46 1.24 -19.53
CA LYS A 124 -3.55 1.03 -18.56
C LYS A 124 -3.37 1.85 -17.28
N HIS A 125 -2.15 1.94 -16.76
CA HIS A 125 -1.90 2.40 -15.39
C HIS A 125 -1.12 3.73 -15.29
N GLY A 126 -0.59 4.24 -16.39
CA GLY A 126 0.27 5.44 -16.40
C GLY A 126 1.63 5.17 -15.75
N HIS A 127 1.98 5.95 -14.75
CA HIS A 127 3.21 5.74 -13.99
C HIS A 127 3.14 4.45 -13.17
N ILE A 128 4.24 3.74 -13.14
CA ILE A 128 4.40 2.49 -12.38
C ILE A 128 5.63 2.54 -11.48
N MET A 129 5.58 1.77 -10.42
CA MET A 129 6.75 1.44 -9.60
C MET A 129 7.35 0.15 -10.15
N CYS A 130 8.62 0.22 -10.59
CA CYS A 130 9.43 -0.94 -10.94
C CYS A 130 10.46 -1.18 -9.85
N GLN A 131 10.49 -2.38 -9.29
CA GLN A 131 11.26 -2.70 -8.10
C GLN A 131 11.99 -4.02 -8.26
N LYS A 132 13.24 -4.09 -7.74
CA LYS A 132 14.00 -5.33 -7.64
C LYS A 132 13.21 -6.37 -6.87
N PHE A 133 13.13 -7.60 -7.41
CA PHE A 133 12.47 -8.70 -6.71
C PHE A 133 13.25 -9.16 -5.50
N LEU A 134 12.56 -9.34 -4.38
CA LEU A 134 13.13 -9.87 -3.15
C LEU A 134 12.75 -11.35 -2.96
N PRO A 135 13.66 -12.31 -3.17
CA PRO A 135 13.34 -13.74 -3.08
C PRO A 135 12.85 -14.18 -1.69
N LYS A 136 13.27 -13.45 -0.64
CA LYS A 136 12.85 -13.74 0.74
C LYS A 136 11.37 -13.52 1.01
N ILE A 137 10.60 -12.92 0.06
CA ILE A 137 9.14 -12.78 0.17
C ILE A 137 8.43 -14.11 0.40
N LYS A 138 9.00 -15.23 -0.04
CA LYS A 138 8.48 -16.57 0.24
C LYS A 138 8.31 -16.87 1.74
N PHE A 139 9.09 -16.21 2.59
CA PHE A 139 8.98 -16.32 4.04
C PHE A 139 7.98 -15.33 4.65
N GLY A 140 7.41 -14.47 3.82
CA GLY A 140 6.44 -13.46 4.20
C GLY A 140 7.01 -12.06 4.35
N ASP A 141 6.10 -11.15 4.63
CA ASP A 141 6.41 -9.77 5.04
C ASP A 141 5.89 -9.50 6.45
N LYS A 142 6.39 -8.44 7.08
CA LYS A 142 5.91 -7.97 8.38
C LYS A 142 5.05 -6.71 8.17
N ARG A 143 3.85 -6.71 8.74
CA ARG A 143 2.98 -5.54 8.82
C ARG A 143 2.97 -5.01 10.25
N VAL A 144 3.54 -3.83 10.44
CA VAL A 144 3.58 -3.14 11.73
C VAL A 144 2.42 -2.15 11.79
N PHE A 145 1.72 -2.13 12.91
CA PHE A 145 0.65 -1.17 13.20
C PHE A 145 1.19 -0.09 14.13
N ILE A 146 1.09 1.15 13.68
CA ILE A 146 1.54 2.33 14.42
C ILE A 146 0.34 3.23 14.66
N ILE A 147 0.09 3.59 15.93
CA ILE A 147 -0.97 4.48 16.34
C ILE A 147 -0.34 5.60 17.18
N ASN A 148 -0.52 6.83 16.74
CA ASN A 148 0.04 8.00 17.41
C ASN A 148 1.57 7.88 17.69
N GLY A 149 2.31 7.43 16.68
CA GLY A 149 3.77 7.24 16.77
C GLY A 149 4.25 6.01 17.56
N LYS A 150 3.34 5.26 18.19
CA LYS A 150 3.68 4.06 18.98
C LYS A 150 3.35 2.79 18.20
N ILE A 151 4.23 1.81 18.28
CA ILE A 151 4.01 0.48 17.72
C ILE A 151 2.97 -0.24 18.59
N CYS A 152 1.83 -0.58 17.99
CA CYS A 152 0.70 -1.25 18.66
C CYS A 152 0.62 -2.74 18.34
N GLY A 153 1.33 -3.21 17.34
CA GLY A 153 1.34 -4.63 16.99
C GLY A 153 2.04 -4.90 15.68
N CYS A 154 2.28 -6.18 15.44
CA CYS A 154 2.88 -6.69 14.20
C CYS A 154 2.29 -8.04 13.83
N ILE A 155 2.09 -8.25 12.55
CA ILE A 155 1.77 -9.55 11.98
C ILE A 155 2.76 -9.89 10.86
N SER A 156 3.18 -11.14 10.79
CA SER A 156 3.85 -11.69 9.62
C SER A 156 2.80 -12.25 8.67
N ARG A 157 2.89 -11.93 7.38
CA ARG A 157 1.96 -12.41 6.35
C ARG A 157 2.72 -13.31 5.40
N VAL A 158 2.48 -14.62 5.50
CA VAL A 158 3.18 -15.63 4.71
C VAL A 158 2.37 -15.94 3.45
N PRO A 159 2.93 -15.76 2.25
CA PRO A 159 2.25 -16.08 1.00
C PRO A 159 1.80 -17.53 0.94
N LYS A 160 0.74 -17.79 0.19
CA LYS A 160 0.38 -19.17 -0.20
C LYS A 160 1.54 -19.79 -1.01
N ALA A 161 1.73 -21.10 -0.91
CA ALA A 161 2.73 -21.82 -1.69
C ALA A 161 2.64 -21.48 -3.19
N GLY A 162 3.77 -21.16 -3.80
CA GLY A 162 3.85 -20.72 -5.20
C GLY A 162 3.45 -19.26 -5.48
N SER A 163 2.97 -18.51 -4.47
CA SER A 163 2.62 -17.11 -4.61
C SER A 163 3.74 -16.17 -4.15
N ILE A 164 3.82 -15.01 -4.78
CA ILE A 164 4.70 -13.89 -4.36
C ILE A 164 3.90 -12.79 -3.62
N LEU A 165 2.59 -12.99 -3.40
CA LEU A 165 1.70 -12.00 -2.82
C LEU A 165 1.44 -12.32 -1.35
N SER A 166 1.85 -11.43 -0.45
CA SER A 166 1.62 -11.52 0.99
C SER A 166 0.29 -10.90 1.44
N ASN A 167 -0.58 -10.53 0.50
CA ASN A 167 -1.89 -9.96 0.83
C ASN A 167 -2.83 -11.05 1.34
N MET A 168 -3.47 -10.83 2.48
CA MET A 168 -4.44 -11.78 3.08
C MET A 168 -5.62 -12.03 2.14
N SER A 169 -6.08 -11.00 1.42
CA SER A 169 -7.11 -11.14 0.36
C SER A 169 -6.69 -12.03 -0.82
N LYS A 170 -5.41 -12.34 -0.94
CA LYS A 170 -4.84 -13.27 -1.94
C LYS A 170 -4.44 -14.62 -1.32
N GLY A 171 -4.91 -14.91 -0.11
CA GLY A 171 -4.72 -16.18 0.57
C GLY A 171 -3.43 -16.30 1.40
N ALA A 172 -2.73 -15.19 1.68
CA ALA A 172 -1.64 -15.23 2.64
C ALA A 172 -2.16 -15.53 4.05
N LYS A 173 -1.35 -16.26 4.82
CA LYS A 173 -1.69 -16.64 6.20
C LYS A 173 -1.01 -15.68 7.19
N PRO A 174 -1.76 -15.08 8.14
CA PRO A 174 -1.15 -14.31 9.21
C PRO A 174 -0.45 -15.25 10.20
N LYS A 175 0.70 -14.80 10.69
CA LYS A 175 1.41 -15.42 11.81
C LYS A 175 1.72 -14.35 12.83
N PHE A 176 1.77 -14.73 14.10
CA PHE A 176 2.24 -13.87 15.17
C PHE A 176 3.66 -13.37 14.86
N CYS A 177 3.93 -12.12 15.16
CA CYS A 177 5.21 -11.47 14.91
C CYS A 177 5.66 -10.70 16.15
N LEU A 178 6.81 -11.07 16.71
CA LEU A 178 7.52 -10.25 17.67
C LEU A 178 8.43 -9.28 16.90
N LEU A 179 8.36 -7.99 17.23
CA LEU A 179 9.26 -6.98 16.66
C LEU A 179 10.64 -6.97 17.33
N TYR A 180 10.72 -7.50 18.54
CA TYR A 180 11.93 -7.54 19.36
C TYR A 180 12.71 -8.83 19.16
N THR A 181 13.32 -9.03 18.00
CA THR A 181 14.26 -10.14 17.79
C THR A 181 15.72 -9.68 17.62
N SER A 182 15.98 -8.38 17.76
CA SER A 182 17.33 -7.83 17.85
C SER A 182 17.26 -6.55 18.69
N PRO A 183 18.16 -6.36 19.66
CA PRO A 183 18.27 -5.08 20.36
C PRO A 183 18.51 -3.98 19.33
N SER A 184 17.77 -2.88 19.47
CA SER A 184 18.06 -1.68 18.70
C SER A 184 19.45 -1.17 19.11
N PRO A 185 20.28 -0.68 18.17
CA PRO A 185 21.52 0.00 18.54
C PRO A 185 21.34 1.21 19.47
N ARG A 186 20.08 1.59 19.77
CA ARG A 186 19.71 2.69 20.67
C ARG A 186 19.12 2.23 22.00
N ASP A 187 18.97 0.92 22.22
CA ASP A 187 18.56 0.43 23.53
C ASP A 187 19.79 0.47 24.45
N PRO A 188 19.77 1.25 25.55
CA PRO A 188 20.87 1.23 26.50
C PRO A 188 20.97 -0.18 27.11
N THR A 189 22.19 -0.74 27.11
CA THR A 189 22.51 -1.97 27.82
C THR A 189 22.41 -1.79 29.32
#